data_0a13049f64c7f2c38764c96f276fc74e
#
_entry.id   0a13049f64c7f2c38764c96f276fc74e
#
_cell.length_a   1.000
_cell.length_b   1.000
_cell.length_c   1.000
_cell.angle_alpha   90.00
_cell.angle_beta   90.00
_cell.angle_gamma   90.00
#
_symmetry.space_group_name_H-M   'P 1'
#
loop_
_entity.id
_entity.type
_entity.pdbx_description
1 polymer ?
#
loop_
_entity_poly.entity_id
_entity_poly.type
_entity_poly.pdbx_seq_one_letter_code
_entity_poly.pdbx_strand_id
1 'polypeptide(L)'
;REGEAPLLVFAHHSVSGSDADMPATELLMSILADGNSSRLHQQLVEQQQLVVDIGQSLNQGFDPGLAYLFATLPPGGDLAAVEKALDAELVKIANEGVTEAELNKARTQQLAGFWRGLATISGKAQALGSYEVFNGDYKKLFQAPADYEKVTVADLKRIAAKLFRRENRTVGSFVPAAKKGN
;
A
#
# COMPACT_ATOMS: atom_id res chain seq x y z
N ARG A 1 1.22 -25.86 5.78
CA ARG A 1 1.86 -25.86 7.11
C ARG A 1 0.78 -25.79 8.17
N GLU A 2 0.92 -26.61 9.23
CA GLU A 2 -0.01 -26.61 10.34
C GLU A 2 0.15 -25.31 11.15
N GLY A 3 -0.98 -24.66 11.51
CA GLY A 3 -1.02 -23.56 12.45
C GLY A 3 -0.84 -22.15 11.87
N GLU A 4 -0.74 -21.98 10.56
CA GLU A 4 -0.68 -20.65 9.94
C GLU A 4 -2.11 -20.08 9.77
N ALA A 5 -2.25 -18.75 9.92
CA ALA A 5 -3.52 -18.04 9.70
C ALA A 5 -3.85 -17.97 8.20
N PRO A 6 -5.14 -17.96 7.81
CA PRO A 6 -5.52 -17.68 6.43
C PRO A 6 -5.04 -16.29 6.00
N LEU A 7 -4.62 -16.17 4.73
CA LEU A 7 -4.14 -14.92 4.14
C LEU A 7 -4.87 -14.65 2.83
N LEU A 8 -5.28 -13.41 2.65
CA LEU A 8 -5.80 -12.90 1.39
C LEU A 8 -4.85 -11.82 0.86
N VAL A 9 -4.51 -11.89 -0.41
CA VAL A 9 -3.61 -10.95 -1.08
C VAL A 9 -4.32 -10.36 -2.29
N PHE A 10 -4.39 -9.04 -2.36
CA PHE A 10 -4.75 -8.30 -3.56
C PHE A 10 -3.49 -7.73 -4.19
N ALA A 11 -3.26 -8.02 -5.45
CA ALA A 11 -2.17 -7.48 -6.24
C ALA A 11 -2.75 -6.69 -7.43
N HIS A 12 -2.30 -5.45 -7.59
CA HIS A 12 -2.69 -4.56 -8.68
C HIS A 12 -1.45 -4.13 -9.45
N HIS A 13 -1.50 -4.10 -10.78
CA HIS A 13 -0.43 -3.50 -11.56
C HIS A 13 -0.30 -2.02 -11.22
N SER A 14 0.92 -1.62 -10.87
CA SER A 14 1.28 -0.26 -10.48
C SER A 14 2.13 0.41 -11.56
N VAL A 15 2.68 1.56 -11.26
CA VAL A 15 3.61 2.30 -12.11
C VAL A 15 5.06 1.92 -11.83
N SER A 16 5.99 2.32 -12.70
CA SER A 16 7.44 2.15 -12.44
C SER A 16 7.93 3.11 -11.35
N GLY A 17 9.07 2.82 -10.75
CA GLY A 17 9.66 3.65 -9.70
C GLY A 17 9.98 5.09 -10.11
N SER A 18 10.23 5.32 -11.40
CA SER A 18 10.52 6.65 -11.97
C SER A 18 9.30 7.39 -12.54
N ASP A 19 8.12 6.80 -12.45
CA ASP A 19 6.88 7.41 -12.95
C ASP A 19 6.48 8.62 -12.10
N ALA A 20 5.96 9.66 -12.75
CA ALA A 20 5.50 10.88 -12.08
C ALA A 20 4.33 10.62 -11.09
N ASP A 21 3.59 9.55 -11.28
CA ASP A 21 2.49 9.12 -10.40
C ASP A 21 2.97 8.30 -9.18
N MET A 22 4.25 7.95 -9.08
CA MET A 22 4.77 7.14 -7.98
C MET A 22 4.58 7.80 -6.60
N PRO A 23 4.90 9.09 -6.37
CA PRO A 23 4.65 9.74 -5.08
C PRO A 23 3.18 9.71 -4.65
N ALA A 24 2.25 9.91 -5.60
CA ALA A 24 0.82 9.82 -5.33
C ALA A 24 0.38 8.39 -5.01
N THR A 25 0.97 7.39 -5.69
CA THR A 25 0.71 5.98 -5.43
C THR A 25 1.18 5.56 -4.03
N GLU A 26 2.36 5.98 -3.62
CA GLU A 26 2.90 5.72 -2.27
C GLU A 26 2.02 6.33 -1.18
N LEU A 27 1.61 7.60 -1.35
CA LEU A 27 0.72 8.25 -0.39
C LEU A 27 -0.65 7.58 -0.32
N LEU A 28 -1.21 7.16 -1.46
CA LEU A 28 -2.47 6.41 -1.50
C LEU A 28 -2.38 5.08 -0.75
N MET A 29 -1.33 4.30 -0.99
CA MET A 29 -1.11 3.02 -0.31
C MET A 29 -0.89 3.21 1.18
N SER A 30 -0.18 4.27 1.59
CA SER A 30 0.00 4.62 2.99
C SER A 30 -1.33 4.96 3.68
N ILE A 31 -2.19 5.78 3.06
CA ILE A 31 -3.53 6.10 3.58
C ILE A 31 -4.36 4.82 3.77
N LEU A 32 -4.25 3.89 2.82
CA LEU A 32 -5.02 2.65 2.85
C LEU A 32 -4.60 1.70 3.96
N ALA A 33 -3.30 1.43 4.12
CA ALA A 33 -2.86 0.30 4.93
C ALA A 33 -1.55 0.50 5.73
N ASP A 34 -1.10 1.74 5.99
CA ASP A 34 0.05 1.98 6.85
C ASP A 34 -0.37 2.33 8.28
N GLY A 35 -0.17 1.35 9.17
CA GLY A 35 -0.41 1.48 10.61
C GLY A 35 -1.88 1.53 11.02
N ASN A 36 -2.10 1.55 12.32
CA ASN A 36 -3.43 1.35 12.93
C ASN A 36 -4.47 2.43 12.60
N SER A 37 -4.04 3.59 12.15
CA SER A 37 -4.93 4.70 11.77
C SER A 37 -5.19 4.80 10.26
N SER A 38 -4.79 3.79 9.49
CA SER A 38 -5.10 3.66 8.07
C SER A 38 -6.55 3.23 7.85
N ARG A 39 -7.10 3.53 6.67
CA ARG A 39 -8.52 3.26 6.38
C ARG A 39 -8.90 1.80 6.53
N LEU A 40 -8.11 0.91 5.92
CA LEU A 40 -8.43 -0.52 5.93
C LEU A 40 -8.26 -1.12 7.33
N HIS A 41 -7.26 -0.66 8.11
CA HIS A 41 -7.12 -1.11 9.49
C HIS A 41 -8.33 -0.70 10.32
N GLN A 42 -8.73 0.57 10.24
CA GLN A 42 -9.91 1.06 10.98
C GLN A 42 -11.20 0.32 10.59
N GLN A 43 -11.40 0.04 9.29
CA GLN A 43 -12.61 -0.61 8.82
C GLN A 43 -12.60 -2.12 9.07
N LEU A 44 -11.52 -2.82 8.70
CA LEU A 44 -11.52 -4.29 8.66
C LEU A 44 -11.02 -4.92 9.95
N VAL A 45 -10.13 -4.24 10.69
CA VAL A 45 -9.62 -4.75 12.00
C VAL A 45 -10.49 -4.23 13.14
N GLU A 46 -10.63 -2.91 13.27
CA GLU A 46 -11.27 -2.31 14.45
C GLU A 46 -12.81 -2.40 14.41
N GLN A 47 -13.43 -2.01 13.28
CA GLN A 47 -14.89 -1.89 13.22
C GLN A 47 -15.56 -3.22 12.85
N GLN A 48 -15.11 -3.87 11.79
CA GLN A 48 -15.74 -5.10 11.29
C GLN A 48 -15.14 -6.38 11.87
N GLN A 49 -13.94 -6.31 12.44
CA GLN A 49 -13.22 -7.45 13.05
C GLN A 49 -13.09 -8.67 12.11
N LEU A 50 -13.01 -8.42 10.81
CA LEU A 50 -12.89 -9.45 9.78
C LEU A 50 -11.48 -10.00 9.63
N VAL A 51 -10.48 -9.18 9.96
CA VAL A 51 -9.06 -9.52 9.86
C VAL A 51 -8.32 -9.18 11.16
N VAL A 52 -7.23 -9.88 11.42
CA VAL A 52 -6.35 -9.59 12.58
C VAL A 52 -5.27 -8.57 12.24
N ASP A 53 -4.94 -8.47 10.95
CA ASP A 53 -3.95 -7.52 10.46
C ASP A 53 -4.19 -7.23 8.98
N ILE A 54 -3.83 -6.01 8.56
CA ILE A 54 -3.82 -5.61 7.17
C ILE A 54 -2.62 -4.71 6.90
N GLY A 55 -1.92 -4.98 5.81
CA GLY A 55 -0.74 -4.25 5.40
C GLY A 55 -0.68 -4.03 3.89
N GLN A 56 0.33 -3.30 3.47
CA GLN A 56 0.58 -3.02 2.06
C GLN A 56 2.06 -3.24 1.70
N SER A 57 2.31 -3.40 0.40
CA SER A 57 3.65 -3.32 -0.17
C SER A 57 3.57 -2.76 -1.57
N LEU A 58 4.51 -1.94 -1.94
CA LEU A 58 4.62 -1.35 -3.28
C LEU A 58 5.98 -1.68 -3.86
N ASN A 59 5.99 -2.45 -4.95
CA ASN A 59 7.23 -2.78 -5.65
C ASN A 59 7.61 -1.62 -6.56
N GLN A 60 8.85 -1.15 -6.40
CA GLN A 60 9.44 -0.11 -7.23
C GLN A 60 10.61 -0.72 -8.02
N GLY A 61 10.66 -0.43 -9.32
CA GLY A 61 11.69 -0.93 -10.21
C GLY A 61 11.71 -0.14 -11.51
N PHE A 62 12.49 -0.61 -12.49
CA PHE A 62 12.55 -0.03 -13.85
C PHE A 62 11.20 -0.16 -14.57
N ASP A 63 10.62 -1.35 -14.49
CA ASP A 63 9.33 -1.65 -15.09
C ASP A 63 8.18 -1.37 -14.11
N PRO A 64 6.94 -1.25 -14.63
CA PRO A 64 5.75 -1.21 -13.79
C PRO A 64 5.71 -2.40 -12.82
N GLY A 65 5.52 -2.09 -11.54
CA GLY A 65 5.52 -3.07 -10.46
C GLY A 65 4.12 -3.51 -10.04
N LEU A 66 4.01 -3.98 -8.81
CA LEU A 66 2.75 -4.39 -8.19
C LEU A 66 2.55 -3.65 -6.86
N ALA A 67 1.31 -3.22 -6.65
CA ALA A 67 0.83 -2.75 -5.36
C ALA A 67 0.04 -3.89 -4.70
N TYR A 68 0.47 -4.26 -3.49
CA TYR A 68 -0.12 -5.35 -2.73
C TYR A 68 -0.87 -4.84 -1.51
N LEU A 69 -1.99 -5.49 -1.22
CA LEU A 69 -2.66 -5.43 0.07
C LEU A 69 -2.73 -6.85 0.63
N PHE A 70 -2.32 -7.01 1.89
CA PHE A 70 -2.26 -8.29 2.59
C PHE A 70 -3.21 -8.26 3.76
N ALA A 71 -4.18 -9.17 3.81
CA ALA A 71 -5.11 -9.30 4.91
C ALA A 71 -4.94 -10.66 5.58
N THR A 72 -4.55 -10.66 6.86
CA THR A 72 -4.45 -11.87 7.68
C THR A 72 -5.76 -12.07 8.44
N LEU A 73 -6.39 -13.22 8.23
CA LEU A 73 -7.66 -13.55 8.87
C LEU A 73 -7.45 -14.32 10.18
N PRO A 74 -8.40 -14.24 11.14
CA PRO A 74 -8.43 -15.17 12.27
C PRO A 74 -8.65 -16.62 11.77
N PRO A 75 -8.28 -17.62 12.56
CA PRO A 75 -8.59 -19.02 12.25
C PRO A 75 -10.09 -19.22 11.98
N GLY A 76 -10.42 -19.82 10.84
CA GLY A 76 -11.82 -20.00 10.42
C GLY A 76 -12.49 -18.75 9.84
N GLY A 77 -11.76 -17.67 9.64
CA GLY A 77 -12.27 -16.43 9.03
C GLY A 77 -12.79 -16.65 7.60
N ASP A 78 -13.81 -15.88 7.23
CA ASP A 78 -14.46 -15.93 5.92
C ASP A 78 -13.71 -15.08 4.90
N LEU A 79 -12.94 -15.73 4.02
CA LEU A 79 -12.20 -15.09 2.95
C LEU A 79 -13.09 -14.27 1.99
N ALA A 80 -14.30 -14.79 1.69
CA ALA A 80 -15.22 -14.11 0.78
C ALA A 80 -15.78 -12.81 1.38
N ALA A 81 -16.05 -12.82 2.69
CA ALA A 81 -16.47 -11.62 3.41
C ALA A 81 -15.37 -10.56 3.43
N VAL A 82 -14.11 -10.97 3.67
CA VAL A 82 -12.94 -10.05 3.64
C VAL A 82 -12.72 -9.51 2.24
N GLU A 83 -12.76 -10.35 1.20
CA GLU A 83 -12.62 -9.92 -0.20
C GLU A 83 -13.68 -8.87 -0.55
N LYS A 84 -14.94 -9.12 -0.21
CA LYS A 84 -16.04 -8.19 -0.46
C LYS A 84 -15.89 -6.87 0.28
N ALA A 85 -15.49 -6.91 1.54
CA ALA A 85 -15.30 -5.71 2.35
C ALA A 85 -14.11 -4.86 1.85
N LEU A 86 -13.02 -5.51 1.47
CA LEU A 86 -11.85 -4.86 0.90
C LEU A 86 -12.18 -4.22 -0.44
N ASP A 87 -12.89 -4.92 -1.33
CA ASP A 87 -13.39 -4.36 -2.60
C ASP A 87 -14.26 -3.12 -2.38
N ALA A 88 -15.16 -3.16 -1.42
CA ALA A 88 -16.05 -2.04 -1.14
C ALA A 88 -15.26 -0.78 -0.74
N GLU A 89 -14.23 -0.92 0.09
CA GLU A 89 -13.37 0.21 0.49
C GLU A 89 -12.51 0.74 -0.67
N LEU A 90 -11.98 -0.15 -1.54
CA LEU A 90 -11.24 0.27 -2.73
C LEU A 90 -12.12 1.00 -3.73
N VAL A 91 -13.36 0.54 -3.96
CA VAL A 91 -14.34 1.21 -4.80
C VAL A 91 -14.73 2.57 -4.20
N LYS A 92 -14.90 2.65 -2.90
CA LYS A 92 -15.23 3.89 -2.20
C LYS A 92 -14.13 4.93 -2.39
N ILE A 93 -12.86 4.57 -2.17
CA ILE A 93 -11.75 5.52 -2.34
C ILE A 93 -11.58 5.95 -3.81
N ALA A 94 -11.83 5.06 -4.77
CA ALA A 94 -11.80 5.40 -6.19
C ALA A 94 -12.90 6.41 -6.59
N ASN A 95 -14.08 6.31 -5.99
CA ASN A 95 -15.23 7.16 -6.30
C ASN A 95 -15.23 8.47 -5.49
N GLU A 96 -14.96 8.40 -4.20
CA GLU A 96 -15.05 9.53 -3.28
C GLU A 96 -13.72 10.25 -3.08
N GLY A 97 -12.59 9.53 -3.22
CA GLY A 97 -11.25 10.04 -2.95
C GLY A 97 -10.90 9.98 -1.46
N VAL A 98 -9.95 10.82 -1.08
CA VAL A 98 -9.45 10.99 0.29
C VAL A 98 -9.69 12.41 0.78
N THR A 99 -9.62 12.62 2.09
CA THR A 99 -9.69 13.95 2.68
C THR A 99 -8.31 14.62 2.70
N GLU A 100 -8.29 15.95 2.76
CA GLU A 100 -7.05 16.72 2.95
C GLU A 100 -6.32 16.33 4.26
N ALA A 101 -7.07 15.99 5.31
CA ALA A 101 -6.49 15.54 6.57
C ALA A 101 -5.73 14.22 6.42
N GLU A 102 -6.27 13.27 5.68
CA GLU A 102 -5.60 11.98 5.38
C GLU A 102 -4.36 12.19 4.52
N LEU A 103 -4.46 13.01 3.48
CA LEU A 103 -3.32 13.35 2.62
C LEU A 103 -2.20 14.01 3.44
N ASN A 104 -2.52 15.02 4.25
CA ASN A 104 -1.52 15.72 5.06
C ASN A 104 -0.85 14.81 6.09
N LYS A 105 -1.62 13.90 6.70
CA LYS A 105 -1.09 12.88 7.61
C LYS A 105 -0.12 11.94 6.87
N ALA A 106 -0.54 11.36 5.73
CA ALA A 106 0.30 10.46 4.96
C ALA A 106 1.58 11.14 4.47
N ARG A 107 1.47 12.38 3.99
CA ARG A 107 2.61 13.20 3.58
C ARG A 107 3.60 13.41 4.74
N THR A 108 3.11 13.76 5.91
CA THR A 108 3.95 13.94 7.11
C THR A 108 4.66 12.63 7.49
N GLN A 109 3.95 11.51 7.45
CA GLN A 109 4.52 10.19 7.76
C GLN A 109 5.59 9.78 6.73
N GLN A 110 5.32 9.99 5.44
CA GLN A 110 6.24 9.68 4.34
C GLN A 110 7.52 10.52 4.45
N LEU A 111 7.39 11.83 4.66
CA LEU A 111 8.54 12.73 4.85
C LEU A 111 9.34 12.38 6.11
N ALA A 112 8.67 12.05 7.22
CA ALA A 112 9.35 11.61 8.43
C ALA A 112 10.11 10.28 8.20
N GLY A 113 9.53 9.35 7.46
CA GLY A 113 10.19 8.10 7.03
C GLY A 113 11.41 8.36 6.16
N PHE A 114 11.27 9.23 5.17
CA PHE A 114 12.34 9.66 4.28
C PHE A 114 13.55 10.21 5.06
N TRP A 115 13.33 11.18 5.96
CA TRP A 115 14.41 11.77 6.74
C TRP A 115 15.04 10.79 7.72
N ARG A 116 14.25 9.92 8.36
CA ARG A 116 14.78 8.83 9.22
C ARG A 116 15.63 7.85 8.42
N GLY A 117 15.22 7.49 7.22
CA GLY A 117 16.00 6.64 6.31
C GLY A 117 17.38 7.23 6.01
N LEU A 118 17.45 8.54 5.81
CA LEU A 118 18.71 9.24 5.55
C LEU A 118 19.56 9.54 6.81
N ALA A 119 19.11 9.19 8.00
CA ALA A 119 19.87 9.46 9.22
C ALA A 119 21.11 8.56 9.35
N THR A 120 21.10 7.39 8.73
CA THR A 120 22.23 6.42 8.79
C THR A 120 23.11 6.48 7.53
N ILE A 121 24.36 6.05 7.65
CA ILE A 121 25.28 5.94 6.52
C ILE A 121 24.74 4.94 5.48
N SER A 122 24.28 3.77 5.94
CA SER A 122 23.68 2.75 5.07
C SER A 122 22.45 3.26 4.35
N GLY A 123 21.56 3.97 5.05
CA GLY A 123 20.35 4.53 4.46
C GLY A 123 20.66 5.59 3.40
N LYS A 124 21.65 6.45 3.62
CA LYS A 124 22.14 7.39 2.59
C LYS A 124 22.68 6.67 1.37
N ALA A 125 23.54 5.67 1.56
CA ALA A 125 24.12 4.89 0.48
C ALA A 125 23.04 4.16 -0.33
N GLN A 126 22.08 3.52 0.35
CA GLN A 126 20.96 2.84 -0.27
C GLN A 126 20.08 3.82 -1.06
N ALA A 127 19.72 4.95 -0.48
CA ALA A 127 18.87 5.94 -1.15
C ALA A 127 19.56 6.53 -2.38
N LEU A 128 20.81 6.98 -2.26
CA LEU A 128 21.58 7.52 -3.39
C LEU A 128 21.73 6.48 -4.51
N GLY A 129 22.09 5.23 -4.15
CA GLY A 129 22.23 4.14 -5.11
C GLY A 129 20.91 3.80 -5.81
N SER A 130 19.80 3.74 -5.06
CA SER A 130 18.48 3.48 -5.64
C SER A 130 18.05 4.58 -6.62
N TYR A 131 18.26 5.85 -6.26
CA TYR A 131 17.92 6.96 -7.16
C TYR A 131 18.81 7.01 -8.40
N GLU A 132 20.11 6.71 -8.27
CA GLU A 132 20.99 6.59 -9.43
C GLU A 132 20.53 5.48 -10.36
N VAL A 133 20.28 4.29 -9.81
CA VAL A 133 19.95 3.09 -10.59
C VAL A 133 18.55 3.18 -11.20
N PHE A 134 17.52 3.48 -10.42
CA PHE A 134 16.13 3.41 -10.88
C PHE A 134 15.61 4.70 -11.49
N ASN A 135 16.16 5.85 -11.10
CA ASN A 135 15.75 7.17 -11.61
C ASN A 135 16.75 7.81 -12.56
N GLY A 136 17.94 7.21 -12.71
CA GLY A 136 19.00 7.69 -13.61
C GLY A 136 19.74 8.93 -13.14
N ASP A 137 19.46 9.43 -11.93
CA ASP A 137 20.15 10.56 -11.32
C ASP A 137 19.90 10.60 -9.82
N TYR A 138 20.94 10.39 -9.02
CA TYR A 138 20.87 10.44 -7.55
C TYR A 138 20.41 11.81 -7.02
N LYS A 139 20.56 12.90 -7.76
CA LYS A 139 20.14 14.25 -7.36
C LYS A 139 18.63 14.37 -7.22
N LYS A 140 17.86 13.53 -7.90
CA LYS A 140 16.39 13.46 -7.75
C LYS A 140 15.97 13.09 -6.34
N LEU A 141 16.82 12.40 -5.57
CA LEU A 141 16.58 12.15 -4.14
C LEU A 141 16.25 13.45 -3.38
N PHE A 142 16.94 14.53 -3.68
CA PHE A 142 16.73 15.82 -2.99
C PHE A 142 15.47 16.56 -3.43
N GLN A 143 14.83 16.11 -4.51
CA GLN A 143 13.55 16.63 -5.00
C GLN A 143 12.35 15.86 -4.43
N ALA A 144 12.56 14.63 -3.95
CA ALA A 144 11.48 13.77 -3.47
C ALA A 144 10.56 14.43 -2.43
N PRO A 145 11.05 15.20 -1.42
CA PRO A 145 10.17 15.91 -0.51
C PRO A 145 9.21 16.86 -1.21
N ALA A 146 9.70 17.64 -2.17
CA ALA A 146 8.89 18.59 -2.95
C ALA A 146 7.88 17.86 -3.86
N ASP A 147 8.20 16.66 -4.34
CA ASP A 147 7.28 15.89 -5.17
C ASP A 147 6.10 15.34 -4.34
N TYR A 148 6.32 14.92 -3.08
CA TYR A 148 5.21 14.60 -2.16
C TYR A 148 4.35 15.83 -1.82
N GLU A 149 4.95 17.02 -1.69
CA GLU A 149 4.21 18.25 -1.39
C GLU A 149 3.27 18.67 -2.52
N LYS A 150 3.60 18.36 -3.77
CA LYS A 150 2.77 18.68 -4.94
C LYS A 150 1.53 17.80 -5.09
N VAL A 151 1.53 16.61 -4.48
CA VAL A 151 0.41 15.67 -4.62
C VAL A 151 -0.86 16.25 -4.02
N THR A 152 -1.95 16.18 -4.75
CA THR A 152 -3.28 16.66 -4.34
C THR A 152 -4.27 15.51 -4.09
N VAL A 153 -5.37 15.79 -3.40
CA VAL A 153 -6.46 14.80 -3.24
C VAL A 153 -7.06 14.37 -4.58
N ALA A 154 -7.03 15.27 -5.58
CA ALA A 154 -7.48 14.94 -6.93
C ALA A 154 -6.56 13.92 -7.61
N ASP A 155 -5.23 14.03 -7.40
CA ASP A 155 -4.28 13.03 -7.88
C ASP A 155 -4.52 11.68 -7.23
N LEU A 156 -4.70 11.63 -5.91
CA LEU A 156 -4.99 10.39 -5.20
C LEU A 156 -6.28 9.72 -5.70
N LYS A 157 -7.34 10.49 -5.95
CA LYS A 157 -8.58 9.98 -6.52
C LYS A 157 -8.36 9.43 -7.93
N ARG A 158 -7.63 10.14 -8.77
CA ARG A 158 -7.27 9.71 -10.14
C ARG A 158 -6.48 8.40 -10.12
N ILE A 159 -5.47 8.32 -9.24
CA ILE A 159 -4.65 7.10 -9.08
C ILE A 159 -5.49 5.95 -8.54
N ALA A 160 -6.32 6.16 -7.54
CA ALA A 160 -7.21 5.13 -7.01
C ALA A 160 -8.13 4.56 -8.08
N ALA A 161 -8.74 5.43 -8.90
CA ALA A 161 -9.61 5.01 -10.01
C ALA A 161 -8.87 4.22 -11.11
N LYS A 162 -7.57 4.50 -11.32
CA LYS A 162 -6.72 3.76 -12.26
C LYS A 162 -6.25 2.42 -11.68
N LEU A 163 -5.78 2.45 -10.43
CA LEU A 163 -5.12 1.32 -9.77
C LEU A 163 -6.11 0.23 -9.37
N PHE A 164 -7.25 0.60 -8.76
CA PHE A 164 -8.20 -0.35 -8.16
C PHE A 164 -9.31 -0.81 -9.10
N ARG A 165 -9.09 -0.75 -10.41
CA ARG A 165 -10.00 -1.37 -11.37
C ARG A 165 -9.97 -2.88 -11.21
N ARG A 166 -11.13 -3.52 -11.36
CA ARG A 166 -11.25 -4.97 -11.23
C ARG A 166 -10.39 -5.74 -12.23
N GLU A 167 -10.26 -5.22 -13.45
CA GLU A 167 -9.45 -5.80 -14.53
C GLU A 167 -7.94 -5.70 -14.26
N ASN A 168 -7.54 -4.84 -13.34
CA ASN A 168 -6.15 -4.61 -12.94
C ASN A 168 -5.75 -5.41 -11.70
N ARG A 169 -6.62 -6.33 -11.23
CA ARG A 169 -6.46 -7.04 -9.96
C ARG A 169 -6.24 -8.54 -10.14
N THR A 170 -5.32 -9.08 -9.37
CA THR A 170 -5.20 -10.52 -9.08
C THR A 170 -5.43 -10.75 -7.59
N VAL A 171 -6.26 -11.73 -7.25
CA VAL A 171 -6.52 -12.13 -5.86
C VAL A 171 -5.91 -13.50 -5.62
N GLY A 172 -5.08 -13.60 -4.59
CA GLY A 172 -4.52 -14.86 -4.11
C GLY A 172 -5.00 -15.14 -2.68
N SER A 173 -5.31 -16.39 -2.38
CA SER A 173 -5.67 -16.81 -1.02
C SER A 173 -4.82 -17.99 -0.57
N PHE A 174 -4.42 -17.96 0.70
CA PHE A 174 -3.82 -19.09 1.37
C PHE A 174 -4.75 -19.57 2.46
N VAL A 175 -5.07 -20.85 2.43
CA VAL A 175 -5.89 -21.52 3.46
C VAL A 175 -5.05 -22.61 4.10
N PRO A 176 -4.83 -22.57 5.42
CA PRO A 176 -4.15 -23.66 6.12
C PRO A 176 -4.86 -24.99 5.93
N ALA A 177 -4.10 -26.06 5.78
CA ALA A 177 -4.69 -27.41 5.79
C ALA A 177 -5.37 -27.69 7.13
N ALA A 178 -6.54 -28.32 7.09
CA ALA A 178 -7.19 -28.78 8.31
C ALA A 178 -6.25 -29.72 9.08
N LYS A 179 -6.09 -29.49 10.41
CA LYS A 179 -5.36 -30.43 11.26
C LYS A 179 -5.98 -31.81 11.09
N LYS A 180 -5.21 -32.78 10.59
CA LYS A 180 -5.61 -34.19 10.70
C LYS A 180 -5.69 -34.48 12.18
N GLY A 181 -6.92 -34.70 12.68
CA GLY A 181 -7.11 -35.16 14.05
C GLY A 181 -6.32 -36.45 14.28
N ASN A 182 -5.54 -36.47 15.32
CA ASN A 182 -4.97 -37.71 15.87
C ASN A 182 -6.07 -38.52 16.49
#